data_765ccae05a7b4e6d006a91062705d2c3
#
_entry.id   765ccae05a7b4e6d006a91062705d2c3
#
_cell.length_a   1.000
_cell.length_b   1.000
_cell.length_c   1.000
_cell.angle_alpha   90.00
_cell.angle_beta   90.00
_cell.angle_gamma   90.00
#
_symmetry.space_group_name_H-M   'P 1'
#
loop_
_entity.id
_entity.type
_entity.pdbx_description
1 polymer ?
#
loop_
_entity_poly.entity_id
_entity_poly.type
_entity_poly.pdbx_seq_one_letter_code
_entity_poly.pdbx_strand_id
1 'polypeptide(L)'
;MQCLAGLLEYEDMAKKQRPIHTCSECGYVSPKWLGRCPECGSWGTLQESMPATASANVAAAAIAGQVSKGLTPSSPAQPISKVASTTTKALKTGIGELDRVLGDGIIPGSVVLMAGEPGVGKSTLLLEVAARWTQAEKDPRTALYVTAEESVGQVRTRAERTNALHDTLYLAAESNLDVVFGHVEQLKPSLIIVDSVQTMHASGVEGVAGGVAQSRAVTAALTTLAKTTNIPILLVGHVTKDGNVAGPRVLEHLVDVVLNFEGDRQSSLRMLRGIKNRFGATDEVGCFEQTAGGIREVPDPSRLLLSHRGTTPDGSADRKSVV
;
A
#
# COMPACT_ATOMS: atom_id res chain seq x y z
N MET A 1 42.64 -21.36 62.63
CA MET A 1 41.44 -21.16 63.44
C MET A 1 40.50 -20.41 62.53
N GLN A 2 39.66 -21.17 61.86
CA GLN A 2 38.20 -21.30 62.08
C GLN A 2 37.43 -20.03 61.90
N CYS A 3 36.64 -20.00 60.82
CA CYS A 3 35.19 -20.00 60.74
C CYS A 3 34.85 -19.92 59.25
N LEU A 4 34.43 -20.91 58.57
CA LEU A 4 33.15 -21.63 58.50
C LEU A 4 31.95 -20.75 58.18
N ALA A 5 31.50 -20.96 56.98
CA ALA A 5 30.14 -21.38 56.62
C ALA A 5 29.05 -20.29 56.66
N GLY A 6 28.55 -20.00 55.52
CA GLY A 6 27.31 -19.31 55.25
C GLY A 6 26.94 -19.47 53.78
N LEU A 7 26.83 -20.74 53.34
CA LEU A 7 26.08 -21.13 52.16
C LEU A 7 24.60 -20.92 52.51
N LEU A 8 24.06 -19.76 52.14
CA LEU A 8 22.62 -19.57 52.05
C LEU A 8 22.22 -19.99 50.65
N GLU A 9 21.50 -21.08 50.61
CA GLU A 9 20.72 -21.58 49.53
C GLU A 9 19.83 -20.44 48.99
N TYR A 10 20.23 -19.88 47.86
CA TYR A 10 19.35 -19.05 47.06
C TYR A 10 18.51 -20.03 46.25
N GLU A 11 17.40 -20.47 46.84
CA GLU A 11 16.36 -21.21 46.13
C GLU A 11 15.89 -20.34 44.96
N ASP A 12 16.22 -20.87 43.81
CA ASP A 12 15.80 -20.45 42.50
C ASP A 12 14.25 -20.43 42.41
N MET A 13 13.66 -19.30 42.78
CA MET A 13 12.26 -19.05 42.48
C MET A 13 12.15 -18.79 40.98
N ALA A 14 12.18 -19.86 40.18
CA ALA A 14 11.78 -19.84 38.80
C ALA A 14 10.37 -19.30 38.73
N LYS A 15 10.24 -18.01 38.46
CA LYS A 15 8.93 -17.36 38.15
C LYS A 15 8.33 -18.13 36.97
N LYS A 16 7.33 -18.97 37.23
CA LYS A 16 6.49 -19.58 36.20
C LYS A 16 6.04 -18.50 35.22
N GLN A 17 6.66 -18.47 34.07
CA GLN A 17 6.28 -17.55 33.01
C GLN A 17 4.85 -17.89 32.58
N ARG A 18 3.98 -16.88 32.59
CA ARG A 18 2.59 -17.07 32.15
C ARG A 18 2.60 -17.07 30.63
N PRO A 19 1.89 -18.00 29.99
CA PRO A 19 1.75 -17.99 28.54
C PRO A 19 1.09 -16.69 28.09
N ILE A 20 1.52 -16.20 26.95
CA ILE A 20 0.90 -15.08 26.25
C ILE A 20 0.14 -15.61 25.03
N HIS A 21 -0.90 -14.91 24.63
CA HIS A 21 -1.70 -15.27 23.47
C HIS A 21 -1.48 -14.25 22.38
N THR A 22 -1.04 -14.72 21.21
CA THR A 22 -0.77 -13.88 20.04
C THR A 22 -1.83 -14.15 18.98
N CYS A 23 -2.43 -13.08 18.45
CA CYS A 23 -3.39 -13.18 17.34
C CYS A 23 -2.66 -13.57 16.06
N SER A 24 -3.08 -14.65 15.39
CA SER A 24 -2.52 -15.12 14.12
C SER A 24 -2.79 -14.17 12.96
N GLU A 25 -3.81 -13.32 13.08
CA GLU A 25 -4.22 -12.40 12.03
C GLU A 25 -3.52 -11.04 12.07
N CYS A 26 -3.36 -10.46 13.27
CA CYS A 26 -2.83 -9.08 13.40
C CYS A 26 -1.59 -8.97 14.28
N GLY A 27 -1.15 -10.07 14.94
CA GLY A 27 -0.01 -10.05 15.84
C GLY A 27 -0.27 -9.40 17.21
N TYR A 28 -1.52 -9.03 17.52
CA TYR A 28 -1.88 -8.49 18.83
C TYR A 28 -1.56 -9.49 19.94
N VAL A 29 -0.90 -9.02 21.00
CA VAL A 29 -0.48 -9.85 22.13
C VAL A 29 -1.32 -9.55 23.36
N SER A 30 -1.90 -10.59 23.97
CA SER A 30 -2.69 -10.51 25.19
C SER A 30 -2.13 -11.45 26.27
N PRO A 31 -2.12 -11.02 27.55
CA PRO A 31 -1.74 -11.90 28.66
C PRO A 31 -2.84 -12.92 29.00
N LYS A 32 -4.01 -12.82 28.38
CA LYS A 32 -5.16 -13.72 28.56
C LYS A 32 -5.73 -14.12 27.21
N TRP A 33 -6.22 -15.34 27.13
CA TRP A 33 -6.97 -15.76 25.97
C TRP A 33 -8.29 -14.99 25.86
N LEU A 34 -8.54 -14.43 24.69
CA LEU A 34 -9.77 -13.73 24.36
C LEU A 34 -10.41 -14.44 23.17
N GLY A 35 -11.70 -14.74 23.24
CA GLY A 35 -12.41 -15.40 22.13
C GLY A 35 -12.43 -14.57 20.85
N ARG A 36 -12.30 -13.25 20.99
CA ARG A 36 -12.25 -12.28 19.87
C ARG A 36 -11.06 -11.34 20.06
N CYS A 37 -10.28 -11.14 19.01
CA CYS A 37 -9.19 -10.17 19.04
C CYS A 37 -9.72 -8.73 19.11
N PRO A 38 -9.30 -7.90 20.08
CA PRO A 38 -9.79 -6.53 20.20
C PRO A 38 -9.26 -5.61 19.09
N GLU A 39 -8.13 -5.96 18.47
CA GLU A 39 -7.49 -5.13 17.44
C GLU A 39 -8.12 -5.38 16.06
N CYS A 40 -8.19 -6.64 15.61
CA CYS A 40 -8.71 -6.98 14.28
C CYS A 40 -10.15 -7.51 14.28
N GLY A 41 -10.73 -7.79 15.46
CA GLY A 41 -12.10 -8.29 15.59
C GLY A 41 -12.31 -9.77 15.21
N SER A 42 -11.28 -10.49 14.80
CA SER A 42 -11.36 -11.90 14.40
C SER A 42 -11.61 -12.82 15.58
N TRP A 43 -12.41 -13.87 15.37
CA TRP A 43 -12.74 -14.85 16.40
C TRP A 43 -11.80 -16.05 16.36
N GLY A 44 -11.40 -16.56 17.55
CA GLY A 44 -10.60 -17.79 17.66
C GLY A 44 -9.16 -17.69 17.15
N THR A 45 -8.64 -16.49 16.91
CA THR A 45 -7.31 -16.24 16.32
C THR A 45 -6.20 -16.06 17.34
N LEU A 46 -6.51 -16.05 18.65
CA LEU A 46 -5.53 -15.96 19.72
C LEU A 46 -4.96 -17.33 20.04
N GLN A 47 -3.72 -17.56 19.65
CA GLN A 47 -2.96 -18.80 19.91
C GLN A 47 -2.02 -18.60 21.08
N GLU A 48 -1.91 -19.64 21.92
CA GLU A 48 -0.97 -19.66 23.03
C GLU A 48 0.45 -19.74 22.51
N SER A 49 1.26 -18.78 22.89
CA SER A 49 2.70 -18.77 22.58
C SER A 49 3.52 -18.58 23.86
N MET A 50 4.62 -19.31 23.97
CA MET A 50 5.57 -19.12 25.06
C MET A 50 6.33 -17.80 24.81
N PRO A 51 6.47 -16.92 25.81
CA PRO A 51 7.31 -15.74 25.64
C PRO A 51 8.74 -16.15 25.30
N ALA A 52 9.26 -15.66 24.20
CA ALA A 52 10.63 -15.90 23.76
C ALA A 52 11.62 -15.14 24.67
N THR A 53 11.91 -15.70 25.84
CA THR A 53 12.71 -15.05 26.88
C THR A 53 14.22 -15.15 26.72
N ALA A 54 14.69 -15.95 25.76
CA ALA A 54 16.13 -16.06 25.50
C ALA A 54 16.61 -15.07 24.42
N SER A 55 15.81 -14.75 23.40
CA SER A 55 16.27 -13.88 22.32
C SER A 55 16.06 -12.37 22.60
N ALA A 56 15.04 -12.00 23.38
CA ALA A 56 14.82 -10.61 23.72
C ALA A 56 15.91 -10.02 24.63
N ASN A 57 16.40 -10.81 25.59
CA ASN A 57 17.50 -10.36 26.47
C ASN A 57 18.84 -10.32 25.74
N VAL A 58 19.08 -11.25 24.80
CA VAL A 58 20.26 -11.20 23.94
C VAL A 58 20.19 -10.05 22.94
N ALA A 59 19.02 -9.79 22.37
CA ALA A 59 18.83 -8.65 21.51
C ALA A 59 18.93 -7.32 22.27
N ALA A 60 18.31 -7.21 23.45
CA ALA A 60 18.42 -6.03 24.31
C ALA A 60 19.86 -5.82 24.85
N ALA A 61 20.57 -6.89 25.22
CA ALA A 61 21.97 -6.81 25.60
C ALA A 61 22.91 -6.52 24.41
N ALA A 62 22.58 -7.05 23.20
CA ALA A 62 23.29 -6.71 21.98
C ALA A 62 23.04 -5.24 21.57
N ILE A 63 21.81 -4.73 21.71
CA ILE A 63 21.48 -3.32 21.48
C ILE A 63 22.16 -2.44 22.54
N ALA A 64 22.13 -2.82 23.83
CA ALA A 64 22.81 -2.07 24.88
C ALA A 64 24.35 -2.11 24.73
N GLY A 65 24.91 -3.23 24.27
CA GLY A 65 26.35 -3.36 23.94
C GLY A 65 26.73 -2.60 22.66
N GLN A 66 25.81 -2.38 21.73
CA GLN A 66 26.02 -1.58 20.54
C GLN A 66 25.82 -0.08 20.79
N VAL A 67 24.92 0.31 21.70
CA VAL A 67 24.78 1.70 22.16
C VAL A 67 26.06 2.20 22.84
N SER A 68 26.80 1.31 23.55
CA SER A 68 28.11 1.66 24.12
C SER A 68 29.26 1.70 23.10
N LYS A 69 29.06 1.18 21.86
CA LYS A 69 30.02 1.25 20.73
C LYS A 69 29.69 2.35 19.72
N GLY A 70 28.83 3.33 20.08
CA GLY A 70 28.50 4.47 19.24
C GLY A 70 27.90 4.04 17.90
N LEU A 71 26.58 3.84 17.87
CA LEU A 71 25.85 3.81 16.60
C LEU A 71 26.10 5.15 15.90
N THR A 72 26.98 5.15 14.91
CA THR A 72 27.15 6.33 14.05
C THR A 72 25.89 6.49 13.22
N PRO A 73 25.12 7.57 13.40
CA PRO A 73 23.96 7.82 12.57
C PRO A 73 24.37 7.87 11.09
N SER A 74 23.55 7.33 10.21
CA SER A 74 23.79 7.41 8.75
C SER A 74 23.81 8.85 8.24
N SER A 75 23.18 9.78 8.99
CA SER A 75 23.32 11.22 8.79
C SER A 75 23.27 11.93 10.16
N PRO A 76 24.12 12.95 10.42
CA PRO A 76 24.08 13.69 11.67
C PRO A 76 22.80 14.52 11.78
N ALA A 77 22.25 14.61 12.99
CA ALA A 77 21.16 15.54 13.26
C ALA A 77 21.64 16.97 13.01
N GLN A 78 20.84 17.75 12.28
CA GLN A 78 21.13 19.14 11.97
C GLN A 78 19.91 20.02 12.22
N PRO A 79 20.09 21.32 12.51
CA PRO A 79 18.97 22.25 12.63
C PRO A 79 18.14 22.26 11.35
N ILE A 80 16.82 22.26 11.50
CA ILE A 80 15.89 22.23 10.35
C ILE A 80 16.12 23.39 9.37
N SER A 81 16.55 24.55 9.88
CA SER A 81 16.91 25.71 9.05
C SER A 81 18.14 25.52 8.16
N LYS A 82 18.98 24.51 8.46
CA LYS A 82 20.18 24.15 7.67
C LYS A 82 19.92 22.96 6.75
N VAL A 83 18.78 22.30 6.89
CA VAL A 83 18.36 21.26 5.94
C VAL A 83 18.06 21.95 4.63
N ALA A 84 18.80 21.59 3.59
CA ALA A 84 18.51 22.10 2.25
C ALA A 84 17.04 21.78 1.92
N SER A 85 16.21 22.80 1.68
CA SER A 85 14.88 22.62 1.14
C SER A 85 15.04 22.18 -0.32
N THR A 86 15.33 20.89 -0.53
CA THR A 86 15.06 20.27 -1.80
C THR A 86 13.54 20.30 -1.94
N THR A 87 13.03 21.34 -2.59
CA THR A 87 11.63 21.38 -3.02
C THR A 87 11.47 20.21 -3.97
N THR A 88 11.06 19.08 -3.43
CA THR A 88 10.88 17.85 -4.21
C THR A 88 9.70 18.12 -5.12
N LYS A 89 10.02 18.50 -6.36
CA LYS A 89 9.02 18.86 -7.36
C LYS A 89 8.18 17.63 -7.68
N ALA A 90 6.87 17.77 -7.61
CA ALA A 90 5.95 16.74 -8.04
C ALA A 90 6.18 16.39 -9.52
N LEU A 91 6.14 15.11 -9.84
CA LEU A 91 6.29 14.59 -11.20
C LEU A 91 4.89 14.27 -11.75
N LYS A 92 4.57 14.85 -12.88
CA LYS A 92 3.29 14.60 -13.55
C LYS A 92 3.15 13.14 -13.95
N THR A 93 1.98 12.56 -13.70
CA THR A 93 1.62 11.20 -14.13
C THR A 93 1.24 11.14 -15.60
N GLY A 94 0.89 12.27 -16.20
CA GLY A 94 0.31 12.37 -17.53
C GLY A 94 -1.21 12.19 -17.55
N ILE A 95 -1.84 12.04 -16.38
CA ILE A 95 -3.30 11.97 -16.20
C ILE A 95 -3.72 13.15 -15.32
N GLY A 96 -4.37 14.15 -15.91
CA GLY A 96 -4.68 15.42 -15.27
C GLY A 96 -5.58 15.27 -14.05
N GLU A 97 -6.59 14.42 -14.12
CA GLU A 97 -7.51 14.16 -13.02
C GLU A 97 -6.80 13.47 -11.82
N LEU A 98 -5.83 12.58 -12.09
CA LEU A 98 -5.01 11.97 -11.04
C LEU A 98 -4.03 12.99 -10.45
N ASP A 99 -3.36 13.77 -11.30
CA ASP A 99 -2.41 14.80 -10.86
C ASP A 99 -3.09 15.84 -9.96
N ARG A 100 -4.35 16.21 -10.27
CA ARG A 100 -5.15 17.13 -9.48
C ARG A 100 -5.43 16.59 -8.08
N VAL A 101 -5.86 15.33 -7.96
CA VAL A 101 -6.12 14.67 -6.66
C VAL A 101 -4.84 14.46 -5.85
N LEU A 102 -3.70 14.27 -6.52
CA LEU A 102 -2.40 14.14 -5.85
C LEU A 102 -1.81 15.48 -5.39
N GLY A 103 -2.35 16.61 -5.85
CA GLY A 103 -1.79 17.94 -5.58
C GLY A 103 -0.62 18.28 -6.49
N ASP A 104 -0.82 18.10 -7.80
CA ASP A 104 0.10 18.42 -8.90
C ASP A 104 1.01 17.28 -9.40
N GLY A 105 0.85 16.05 -8.89
CA GLY A 105 1.57 14.86 -9.35
C GLY A 105 2.16 14.01 -8.22
N ILE A 106 3.01 13.08 -8.57
CA ILE A 106 3.63 12.13 -7.64
C ILE A 106 4.94 12.74 -7.09
N ILE A 107 5.11 12.68 -5.78
CA ILE A 107 6.35 13.11 -5.12
C ILE A 107 7.38 11.97 -5.19
N PRO A 108 8.62 12.21 -5.66
CA PRO A 108 9.69 11.22 -5.61
C PRO A 108 9.89 10.63 -4.21
N GLY A 109 10.10 9.32 -4.14
CA GLY A 109 10.24 8.61 -2.87
C GLY A 109 8.95 8.47 -2.05
N SER A 110 7.79 8.88 -2.58
CA SER A 110 6.50 8.68 -1.93
C SER A 110 5.88 7.32 -2.24
N VAL A 111 5.03 6.85 -1.33
CA VAL A 111 4.21 5.65 -1.52
C VAL A 111 2.74 6.05 -1.53
N VAL A 112 2.07 5.73 -2.64
CA VAL A 112 0.64 5.99 -2.85
C VAL A 112 -0.11 4.67 -2.85
N LEU A 113 -1.10 4.52 -1.99
CA LEU A 113 -2.00 3.37 -1.95
C LEU A 113 -3.29 3.72 -2.68
N MET A 114 -3.60 3.03 -3.77
CA MET A 114 -4.89 3.10 -4.46
C MET A 114 -5.79 1.97 -3.97
N ALA A 115 -6.77 2.32 -3.16
CA ALA A 115 -7.76 1.42 -2.61
C ALA A 115 -9.06 1.46 -3.43
N GLY A 116 -9.87 0.40 -3.33
CA GLY A 116 -11.18 0.34 -3.97
C GLY A 116 -11.68 -1.09 -4.15
N GLU A 117 -12.96 -1.25 -4.46
CA GLU A 117 -13.57 -2.57 -4.70
C GLU A 117 -12.90 -3.31 -5.86
N PRO A 118 -12.88 -4.66 -5.85
CA PRO A 118 -12.48 -5.45 -7.00
C PRO A 118 -13.32 -5.12 -8.24
N GLY A 119 -12.66 -5.02 -9.42
CA GLY A 119 -13.34 -4.76 -10.68
C GLY A 119 -13.69 -3.29 -10.97
N VAL A 120 -13.38 -2.34 -10.06
CA VAL A 120 -13.64 -0.90 -10.28
C VAL A 120 -12.71 -0.27 -11.34
N GLY A 121 -11.61 -0.94 -11.70
CA GLY A 121 -10.68 -0.50 -12.74
C GLY A 121 -9.32 0.01 -12.24
N LYS A 122 -8.94 -0.23 -10.97
CA LYS A 122 -7.65 0.20 -10.39
C LYS A 122 -6.44 -0.21 -11.24
N SER A 123 -6.33 -1.50 -11.55
CA SER A 123 -5.23 -2.07 -12.35
C SER A 123 -5.18 -1.46 -13.75
N THR A 124 -6.34 -1.14 -14.35
CA THR A 124 -6.41 -0.50 -15.67
C THR A 124 -5.92 0.96 -15.58
N LEU A 125 -6.35 1.70 -14.56
CA LEU A 125 -5.89 3.08 -14.35
C LEU A 125 -4.37 3.13 -14.10
N LEU A 126 -3.84 2.23 -13.25
CA LEU A 126 -2.39 2.22 -12.97
C LEU A 126 -1.54 1.76 -14.16
N LEU A 127 -2.06 0.89 -15.00
CA LEU A 127 -1.39 0.53 -16.25
C LEU A 127 -1.33 1.72 -17.22
N GLU A 128 -2.41 2.51 -17.31
CA GLU A 128 -2.44 3.77 -18.07
C GLU A 128 -1.44 4.79 -17.49
N VAL A 129 -1.38 4.93 -16.15
CA VAL A 129 -0.37 5.76 -15.47
C VAL A 129 1.04 5.32 -15.88
N ALA A 130 1.33 4.01 -15.83
CA ALA A 130 2.64 3.49 -16.19
C ALA A 130 3.00 3.83 -17.64
N ALA A 131 2.07 3.67 -18.58
CA ALA A 131 2.28 3.99 -19.98
C ALA A 131 2.51 5.49 -20.19
N ARG A 132 1.66 6.35 -19.63
CA ARG A 132 1.82 7.82 -19.71
C ARG A 132 3.10 8.31 -19.06
N TRP A 133 3.49 7.69 -17.95
CA TRP A 133 4.75 7.99 -17.27
C TRP A 133 5.96 7.77 -18.17
N THR A 134 5.98 6.68 -18.94
CA THR A 134 7.08 6.35 -19.85
C THR A 134 7.11 7.20 -21.12
N GLN A 135 5.99 7.86 -21.46
CA GLN A 135 5.86 8.74 -22.64
C GLN A 135 6.23 10.20 -22.36
N ALA A 136 6.76 10.52 -21.17
CA ALA A 136 7.16 11.89 -20.86
C ALA A 136 8.26 12.39 -21.80
N GLU A 137 7.94 13.37 -22.65
CA GLU A 137 8.79 13.83 -23.78
C GLU A 137 10.15 14.40 -23.37
N LYS A 138 10.26 14.97 -22.17
CA LYS A 138 11.46 15.71 -21.76
C LYS A 138 12.46 14.88 -20.95
N ASP A 139 12.08 13.68 -20.53
CA ASP A 139 12.89 12.87 -19.62
C ASP A 139 12.54 11.39 -19.83
N PRO A 140 13.40 10.60 -20.46
CA PRO A 140 13.09 9.18 -20.69
C PRO A 140 12.91 8.48 -19.37
N ARG A 141 11.68 8.04 -19.10
CA ARG A 141 11.28 7.41 -17.85
C ARG A 141 11.06 5.93 -18.06
N THR A 142 11.47 5.15 -17.08
CA THR A 142 11.25 3.71 -17.03
C THR A 142 10.27 3.38 -15.92
N ALA A 143 9.26 2.58 -16.20
CA ALA A 143 8.33 2.08 -15.20
C ALA A 143 8.44 0.57 -15.06
N LEU A 144 8.33 0.07 -13.82
CA LEU A 144 8.23 -1.35 -13.51
C LEU A 144 6.82 -1.63 -12.97
N TYR A 145 6.05 -2.44 -13.69
CA TYR A 145 4.76 -2.94 -13.26
C TYR A 145 4.91 -4.38 -12.74
N VAL A 146 4.68 -4.57 -11.45
CA VAL A 146 4.72 -5.87 -10.79
C VAL A 146 3.29 -6.36 -10.61
N THR A 147 2.98 -7.52 -11.17
CA THR A 147 1.70 -8.20 -10.95
C THR A 147 1.93 -9.49 -10.18
N ALA A 148 1.14 -9.73 -9.17
CA ALA A 148 1.12 -10.99 -8.43
C ALA A 148 -0.24 -11.70 -8.50
N GLU A 149 -1.23 -11.09 -9.16
CA GLU A 149 -2.57 -11.66 -9.36
C GLU A 149 -2.77 -12.20 -10.78
N GLU A 150 -2.23 -11.49 -11.77
CA GLU A 150 -2.47 -11.78 -13.17
C GLU A 150 -1.20 -12.31 -13.85
N SER A 151 -1.38 -13.16 -14.83
CA SER A 151 -0.28 -13.62 -15.67
C SER A 151 0.23 -12.49 -16.59
N VAL A 152 1.49 -12.59 -17.02
CA VAL A 152 2.11 -11.66 -17.98
C VAL A 152 1.24 -11.51 -19.24
N GLY A 153 0.65 -12.61 -19.75
CA GLY A 153 -0.22 -12.59 -20.93
C GLY A 153 -1.50 -11.79 -20.71
N GLN A 154 -2.13 -11.88 -19.54
CA GLN A 154 -3.35 -11.13 -19.21
C GLN A 154 -3.08 -9.62 -19.12
N VAL A 155 -2.00 -9.23 -18.43
CA VAL A 155 -1.60 -7.82 -18.36
C VAL A 155 -1.22 -7.30 -19.75
N ARG A 156 -0.50 -8.10 -20.55
CA ARG A 156 -0.17 -7.74 -21.93
C ARG A 156 -1.40 -7.50 -22.80
N THR A 157 -2.38 -8.40 -22.77
CA THR A 157 -3.64 -8.25 -23.51
C THR A 157 -4.39 -6.98 -23.08
N ARG A 158 -4.35 -6.66 -21.78
CA ARG A 158 -4.90 -5.38 -21.27
C ARG A 158 -4.14 -4.19 -21.81
N ALA A 159 -2.81 -4.23 -21.81
CA ALA A 159 -1.95 -3.18 -22.33
C ALA A 159 -2.20 -2.93 -23.83
N GLU A 160 -2.38 -3.98 -24.62
CA GLU A 160 -2.76 -3.86 -26.04
C GLU A 160 -4.10 -3.15 -26.22
N ARG A 161 -5.11 -3.55 -25.45
CA ARG A 161 -6.45 -2.96 -25.52
C ARG A 161 -6.48 -1.48 -25.11
N THR A 162 -5.63 -1.08 -24.12
CA THR A 162 -5.57 0.29 -23.60
C THR A 162 -4.49 1.12 -24.28
N ASN A 163 -3.84 0.62 -25.33
CA ASN A 163 -2.72 1.26 -26.03
C ASN A 163 -1.56 1.65 -25.07
N ALA A 164 -1.31 0.80 -24.07
CA ALA A 164 -0.31 1.01 -23.03
C ALA A 164 1.00 0.26 -23.30
N LEU A 165 1.25 -0.20 -24.53
CA LEU A 165 2.50 -0.86 -24.91
C LEU A 165 3.60 0.18 -25.11
N HIS A 166 4.68 0.05 -24.32
CA HIS A 166 5.84 0.93 -24.44
C HIS A 166 7.13 0.17 -24.08
N ASP A 167 8.22 0.42 -24.80
CA ASP A 167 9.48 -0.31 -24.64
C ASP A 167 10.17 -0.07 -23.28
N THR A 168 9.88 1.05 -22.61
CA THR A 168 10.41 1.37 -21.27
C THR A 168 9.42 1.05 -20.13
N LEU A 169 8.28 0.40 -20.45
CA LEU A 169 7.37 -0.19 -19.48
C LEU A 169 7.71 -1.66 -19.30
N TYR A 170 8.31 -2.00 -18.18
CA TYR A 170 8.68 -3.38 -17.83
C TYR A 170 7.59 -4.03 -17.00
N LEU A 171 7.34 -5.32 -17.24
CA LEU A 171 6.35 -6.13 -16.55
C LEU A 171 7.06 -7.32 -15.87
N ALA A 172 6.82 -7.49 -14.58
CA ALA A 172 7.24 -8.65 -13.80
C ALA A 172 6.03 -9.34 -13.16
N ALA A 173 5.90 -10.67 -13.34
CA ALA A 173 4.87 -11.47 -12.68
C ALA A 173 5.51 -12.16 -11.46
N GLU A 174 5.56 -11.45 -10.33
CA GLU A 174 6.28 -11.85 -9.13
C GLU A 174 5.44 -11.59 -7.88
N SER A 175 5.43 -12.55 -6.97
CA SER A 175 4.80 -12.41 -5.66
C SER A 175 5.81 -12.27 -4.52
N ASN A 176 7.07 -12.66 -4.73
CA ASN A 176 8.13 -12.56 -3.74
C ASN A 176 8.80 -11.18 -3.79
N LEU A 177 8.78 -10.47 -2.66
CA LEU A 177 9.32 -9.13 -2.54
C LEU A 177 10.83 -9.06 -2.81
N ASP A 178 11.60 -10.08 -2.40
CA ASP A 178 13.06 -10.12 -2.60
C ASP A 178 13.41 -10.18 -4.10
N VAL A 179 12.61 -10.90 -4.89
CA VAL A 179 12.77 -10.96 -6.35
C VAL A 179 12.42 -9.61 -6.98
N VAL A 180 11.38 -8.95 -6.49
CA VAL A 180 11.03 -7.59 -6.94
C VAL A 180 12.17 -6.62 -6.69
N PHE A 181 12.83 -6.69 -5.52
CA PHE A 181 13.99 -5.85 -5.23
C PHE A 181 15.15 -6.11 -6.22
N GLY A 182 15.39 -7.36 -6.59
CA GLY A 182 16.36 -7.72 -7.63
C GLY A 182 16.04 -7.06 -8.98
N HIS A 183 14.77 -7.04 -9.40
CA HIS A 183 14.35 -6.32 -10.61
C HIS A 183 14.58 -4.80 -10.50
N VAL A 184 14.27 -4.22 -9.35
CA VAL A 184 14.47 -2.79 -9.10
C VAL A 184 15.97 -2.41 -9.18
N GLU A 185 16.85 -3.23 -8.61
CA GLU A 185 18.28 -3.01 -8.64
C GLU A 185 18.86 -3.06 -10.08
N GLN A 186 18.37 -4.00 -10.88
CA GLN A 186 18.79 -4.18 -12.27
C GLN A 186 18.27 -3.08 -13.19
N LEU A 187 16.98 -2.77 -13.11
CA LEU A 187 16.30 -1.84 -14.03
C LEU A 187 16.43 -0.38 -13.62
N LYS A 188 16.58 -0.10 -12.32
CA LYS A 188 16.56 1.25 -11.74
C LYS A 188 15.40 2.09 -12.28
N PRO A 189 14.16 1.62 -12.14
CA PRO A 189 13.01 2.29 -12.70
C PRO A 189 12.78 3.64 -12.02
N SER A 190 12.13 4.56 -12.70
CA SER A 190 11.73 5.85 -12.14
C SER A 190 10.30 5.84 -11.52
N LEU A 191 9.57 4.73 -11.69
CA LEU A 191 8.27 4.46 -11.09
C LEU A 191 8.12 2.95 -10.87
N ILE A 192 7.56 2.55 -9.73
CA ILE A 192 7.19 1.16 -9.46
C ILE A 192 5.68 1.08 -9.20
N ILE A 193 5.00 0.11 -9.79
CA ILE A 193 3.60 -0.21 -9.53
C ILE A 193 3.53 -1.65 -9.04
N VAL A 194 2.80 -1.90 -7.94
CA VAL A 194 2.59 -3.23 -7.37
C VAL A 194 1.09 -3.53 -7.32
N ASP A 195 0.67 -4.53 -8.09
CA ASP A 195 -0.72 -4.95 -8.24
C ASP A 195 -0.86 -6.46 -7.94
N SER A 196 -1.28 -6.82 -6.71
CA SER A 196 -1.65 -6.03 -5.56
C SER A 196 -0.75 -6.34 -4.34
N VAL A 197 -0.78 -5.45 -3.34
CA VAL A 197 -0.02 -5.67 -2.11
C VAL A 197 -0.48 -6.90 -1.33
N GLN A 198 -1.74 -7.33 -1.50
CA GLN A 198 -2.30 -8.50 -0.83
C GLN A 198 -1.77 -9.84 -1.37
N THR A 199 -1.30 -9.89 -2.58
CA THR A 199 -0.77 -11.11 -3.21
C THR A 199 0.73 -11.24 -3.04
N MET A 200 1.39 -10.18 -2.55
CA MET A 200 2.82 -10.17 -2.26
C MET A 200 3.13 -10.87 -0.93
N HIS A 201 4.33 -11.43 -0.85
CA HIS A 201 4.88 -11.96 0.40
C HIS A 201 6.34 -11.53 0.61
N ALA A 202 6.69 -11.31 1.87
CA ALA A 202 8.05 -11.01 2.32
C ALA A 202 8.63 -12.26 2.98
N SER A 203 9.84 -12.66 2.58
CA SER A 203 10.55 -13.78 3.18
C SER A 203 10.85 -13.51 4.66
N GLY A 204 10.77 -14.55 5.49
CA GLY A 204 11.06 -14.43 6.92
C GLY A 204 9.95 -13.81 7.78
N VAL A 205 8.81 -13.45 7.19
CA VAL A 205 7.62 -13.00 7.93
C VAL A 205 6.60 -14.13 7.98
N GLU A 206 6.15 -14.50 9.18
CA GLU A 206 5.12 -15.50 9.35
C GLU A 206 3.75 -15.00 8.89
N GLY A 207 2.94 -15.90 8.35
CA GLY A 207 1.58 -15.62 7.90
C GLY A 207 1.38 -15.90 6.41
N VAL A 208 0.13 -16.00 6.02
CA VAL A 208 -0.27 -16.24 4.63
C VAL A 208 -0.20 -14.95 3.81
N ALA A 209 0.06 -15.07 2.52
CA ALA A 209 -0.04 -13.95 1.59
C ALA A 209 -1.43 -13.32 1.70
N GLY A 210 -1.52 -11.99 1.71
CA GLY A 210 -2.76 -11.25 1.92
C GLY A 210 -3.18 -11.06 3.37
N GLY A 211 -2.59 -11.81 4.31
CA GLY A 211 -2.78 -11.57 5.74
C GLY A 211 -2.22 -10.22 6.19
N VAL A 212 -2.74 -9.71 7.32
CA VAL A 212 -2.36 -8.38 7.83
C VAL A 212 -0.85 -8.26 8.08
N ALA A 213 -0.22 -9.29 8.68
CA ALA A 213 1.20 -9.29 8.98
C ALA A 213 2.05 -9.17 7.70
N GLN A 214 1.78 -10.00 6.69
CA GLN A 214 2.47 -9.99 5.42
C GLN A 214 2.26 -8.66 4.67
N SER A 215 1.02 -8.20 4.54
CA SER A 215 0.72 -6.94 3.84
C SER A 215 1.39 -5.73 4.50
N ARG A 216 1.45 -5.70 5.85
CA ARG A 216 2.18 -4.66 6.59
C ARG A 216 3.68 -4.73 6.34
N ALA A 217 4.28 -5.92 6.38
CA ALA A 217 5.71 -6.12 6.15
C ALA A 217 6.11 -5.72 4.72
N VAL A 218 5.35 -6.17 3.73
CA VAL A 218 5.54 -5.80 2.31
C VAL A 218 5.44 -4.28 2.14
N THR A 219 4.39 -3.66 2.67
CA THR A 219 4.20 -2.20 2.56
C THR A 219 5.32 -1.43 3.24
N ALA A 220 5.76 -1.85 4.43
CA ALA A 220 6.86 -1.21 5.16
C ALA A 220 8.18 -1.32 4.39
N ALA A 221 8.50 -2.49 3.81
CA ALA A 221 9.69 -2.71 3.02
C ALA A 221 9.68 -1.87 1.72
N LEU A 222 8.55 -1.83 1.00
CA LEU A 222 8.38 -0.98 -0.18
C LEU A 222 8.48 0.51 0.18
N THR A 223 7.96 0.92 1.34
CA THR A 223 8.09 2.31 1.82
C THR A 223 9.56 2.65 2.11
N THR A 224 10.31 1.72 2.70
CA THR A 224 11.76 1.89 2.92
C THR A 224 12.49 1.99 1.59
N LEU A 225 12.18 1.12 0.63
CA LEU A 225 12.75 1.18 -0.73
C LEU A 225 12.49 2.54 -1.38
N ALA A 226 11.24 3.00 -1.38
CA ALA A 226 10.88 4.30 -1.95
C ALA A 226 11.70 5.45 -1.36
N LYS A 227 11.81 5.49 -0.01
CA LYS A 227 12.54 6.54 0.71
C LYS A 227 14.05 6.51 0.45
N THR A 228 14.65 5.32 0.35
CA THR A 228 16.10 5.15 0.14
C THR A 228 16.53 5.38 -1.29
N THR A 229 15.71 4.97 -2.26
CA THR A 229 16.02 5.10 -3.69
C THR A 229 15.45 6.37 -4.33
N ASN A 230 14.58 7.08 -3.61
CA ASN A 230 13.82 8.23 -4.11
C ASN A 230 12.89 7.88 -5.29
N ILE A 231 12.53 6.60 -5.45
CA ILE A 231 11.61 6.10 -6.49
C ILE A 231 10.19 6.11 -5.93
N PRO A 232 9.22 6.77 -6.58
CA PRO A 232 7.83 6.70 -6.17
C PRO A 232 7.25 5.30 -6.43
N ILE A 233 6.37 4.84 -5.52
CA ILE A 233 5.72 3.54 -5.61
C ILE A 233 4.20 3.71 -5.53
N LEU A 234 3.47 3.13 -6.48
CA LEU A 234 2.03 3.02 -6.47
C LEU A 234 1.62 1.59 -6.08
N LEU A 235 0.80 1.46 -5.05
CA LEU A 235 0.31 0.18 -4.55
C LEU A 235 -1.17 0.03 -4.83
N VAL A 236 -1.59 -1.12 -5.35
CA VAL A 236 -3.02 -1.49 -5.40
C VAL A 236 -3.39 -2.19 -4.11
N GLY A 237 -4.50 -1.75 -3.51
CA GLY A 237 -5.12 -2.37 -2.36
C GLY A 237 -6.60 -2.71 -2.62
N HIS A 238 -7.03 -3.90 -2.23
CA HIS A 238 -8.43 -4.28 -2.32
C HIS A 238 -9.16 -3.98 -1.01
N VAL A 239 -10.35 -3.38 -1.10
CA VAL A 239 -11.26 -3.23 0.03
C VAL A 239 -12.22 -4.42 -0.01
N THR A 240 -12.24 -5.23 1.03
CA THR A 240 -13.26 -6.26 1.19
C THR A 240 -14.43 -5.73 2.02
N LYS A 241 -15.65 -6.11 1.64
CA LYS A 241 -16.89 -5.71 2.35
C LYS A 241 -16.91 -6.20 3.81
N ASP A 242 -16.18 -7.26 4.10
CA ASP A 242 -16.20 -7.93 5.41
C ASP A 242 -15.07 -7.49 6.36
N GLY A 243 -14.19 -6.57 5.95
CA GLY A 243 -13.14 -6.03 6.81
C GLY A 243 -12.03 -7.01 7.25
N ASN A 244 -12.07 -8.27 6.81
CA ASN A 244 -11.21 -9.35 7.29
C ASN A 244 -9.89 -9.52 6.51
N VAL A 245 -9.75 -8.91 5.35
CA VAL A 245 -8.47 -8.84 4.64
C VAL A 245 -7.82 -7.50 5.00
N ALA A 246 -6.50 -7.44 5.00
CA ALA A 246 -5.73 -6.21 5.27
C ALA A 246 -6.26 -5.04 4.42
N GLY A 247 -7.35 -4.45 4.89
CA GLY A 247 -8.01 -3.34 4.23
C GLY A 247 -7.11 -2.10 4.26
N PRO A 248 -7.42 -1.05 3.50
CA PRO A 248 -6.64 0.18 3.43
C PRO A 248 -6.32 0.78 4.80
N ARG A 249 -7.21 0.64 5.78
CA ARG A 249 -7.03 1.14 7.16
C ARG A 249 -5.79 0.59 7.86
N VAL A 250 -5.41 -0.66 7.58
CA VAL A 250 -4.22 -1.29 8.19
C VAL A 250 -2.93 -0.73 7.59
N LEU A 251 -2.96 -0.32 6.32
CA LEU A 251 -1.81 0.14 5.55
C LEU A 251 -1.70 1.67 5.49
N GLU A 252 -2.78 2.41 5.80
CA GLU A 252 -2.83 3.88 5.66
C GLU A 252 -1.75 4.60 6.47
N HIS A 253 -1.35 4.03 7.62
CA HIS A 253 -0.31 4.64 8.46
C HIS A 253 1.11 4.45 7.90
N LEU A 254 1.31 3.45 7.04
CA LEU A 254 2.60 3.11 6.45
C LEU A 254 2.90 3.89 5.16
N VAL A 255 1.87 4.38 4.48
CA VAL A 255 2.00 5.07 3.20
C VAL A 255 1.84 6.59 3.34
N ASP A 256 2.27 7.34 2.33
CA ASP A 256 2.21 8.81 2.35
C ASP A 256 0.87 9.33 1.83
N VAL A 257 0.29 8.67 0.84
CA VAL A 257 -0.98 9.04 0.21
C VAL A 257 -1.90 7.82 0.15
N VAL A 258 -3.17 8.01 0.43
CA VAL A 258 -4.23 7.00 0.25
C VAL A 258 -5.30 7.59 -0.64
N LEU A 259 -5.55 6.93 -1.75
CA LEU A 259 -6.60 7.25 -2.70
C LEU A 259 -7.68 6.17 -2.66
N ASN A 260 -8.94 6.57 -2.75
CA ASN A 260 -10.05 5.65 -2.92
C ASN A 260 -10.62 5.77 -4.32
N PHE A 261 -10.59 4.67 -5.08
CA PHE A 261 -11.16 4.58 -6.41
C PHE A 261 -12.48 3.82 -6.34
N GLU A 262 -13.56 4.50 -6.63
CA GLU A 262 -14.93 4.01 -6.44
C GLU A 262 -15.79 4.21 -7.68
N GLY A 263 -16.87 3.46 -7.79
CA GLY A 263 -17.84 3.61 -8.87
C GLY A 263 -18.93 2.56 -8.80
N ASP A 264 -20.11 2.90 -9.29
CA ASP A 264 -21.21 1.98 -9.40
C ASP A 264 -21.00 1.02 -10.60
N ARG A 265 -21.36 -0.25 -10.43
CA ARG A 265 -21.28 -1.25 -11.49
C ARG A 265 -22.25 -0.98 -12.65
N GLN A 266 -23.30 -0.24 -12.39
CA GLN A 266 -24.32 0.15 -13.38
C GLN A 266 -23.95 1.44 -14.12
N SER A 267 -22.93 2.15 -13.68
CA SER A 267 -22.44 3.39 -14.29
C SER A 267 -21.04 3.21 -14.86
N SER A 268 -20.72 3.89 -15.95
CA SER A 268 -19.35 3.99 -16.48
C SER A 268 -18.51 4.97 -15.68
N LEU A 269 -19.12 5.84 -14.87
CA LEU A 269 -18.43 6.87 -14.08
C LEU A 269 -17.65 6.24 -12.92
N ARG A 270 -16.41 6.69 -12.75
CA ARG A 270 -15.53 6.34 -11.65
C ARG A 270 -15.02 7.61 -10.98
N MET A 271 -14.91 7.57 -9.67
CA MET A 271 -14.43 8.70 -8.88
C MET A 271 -13.18 8.31 -8.11
N LEU A 272 -12.20 9.19 -8.11
CA LEU A 272 -10.97 9.07 -7.34
C LEU A 272 -10.96 10.15 -6.26
N ARG A 273 -10.88 9.74 -5.00
CA ARG A 273 -10.86 10.65 -3.84
C ARG A 273 -9.58 10.49 -3.04
N GLY A 274 -9.02 11.59 -2.59
CA GLY A 274 -7.98 11.59 -1.57
C GLY A 274 -8.57 11.28 -0.20
N ILE A 275 -8.07 10.23 0.46
CA ILE A 275 -8.41 9.91 1.86
C ILE A 275 -7.34 10.44 2.80
N LYS A 276 -6.08 10.40 2.36
CA LYS A 276 -4.92 10.90 3.07
C LYS A 276 -3.91 11.42 2.07
N ASN A 277 -3.34 12.59 2.32
CA ASN A 277 -2.23 13.12 1.53
C ASN A 277 -1.29 13.90 2.44
N ARG A 278 -0.05 13.44 2.59
CA ARG A 278 0.99 14.14 3.38
C ARG A 278 1.55 15.37 2.68
N PHE A 279 1.29 15.51 1.39
CA PHE A 279 1.90 16.53 0.53
C PHE A 279 0.91 17.60 0.08
N GLY A 280 -0.39 17.43 0.38
CA GLY A 280 -1.41 18.37 -0.06
C GLY A 280 -2.79 18.11 0.56
N ALA A 281 -3.77 18.82 0.06
CA ALA A 281 -5.17 18.70 0.45
C ALA A 281 -5.79 17.38 -0.07
N THR A 282 -6.95 16.99 0.45
CA THR A 282 -7.69 15.78 0.06
C THR A 282 -9.12 16.08 -0.39
N ASP A 283 -9.43 17.34 -0.65
CA ASP A 283 -10.76 17.83 -1.03
C ASP A 283 -11.07 17.68 -2.53
N GLU A 284 -10.05 17.41 -3.34
CA GLU A 284 -10.19 17.20 -4.78
C GLU A 284 -10.75 15.81 -5.12
N VAL A 285 -11.60 15.76 -6.14
CA VAL A 285 -12.20 14.52 -6.66
C VAL A 285 -11.92 14.40 -8.15
N GLY A 286 -11.15 13.38 -8.54
CA GLY A 286 -10.92 13.07 -9.96
C GLY A 286 -12.06 12.24 -10.53
N CYS A 287 -12.48 12.57 -11.74
CA CYS A 287 -13.56 11.87 -12.43
C CYS A 287 -13.02 11.15 -13.66
N PHE A 288 -13.46 9.90 -13.81
CA PHE A 288 -13.05 9.02 -14.91
C PHE A 288 -14.26 8.30 -15.49
N GLU A 289 -14.15 7.90 -16.73
CA GLU A 289 -15.12 7.04 -17.40
C GLU A 289 -14.46 5.70 -17.75
N GLN A 290 -15.09 4.63 -17.35
CA GLN A 290 -14.69 3.29 -17.77
C GLN A 290 -15.29 2.98 -19.14
N THR A 291 -14.42 2.68 -20.11
CA THR A 291 -14.81 2.37 -21.50
C THR A 291 -14.29 0.98 -21.88
N ALA A 292 -14.72 0.47 -23.03
CA ALA A 292 -14.17 -0.78 -23.59
C ALA A 292 -12.65 -0.66 -23.85
N GLY A 293 -12.16 0.52 -24.22
CA GLY A 293 -10.75 0.81 -24.49
C GLY A 293 -9.90 1.11 -23.25
N GLY A 294 -10.49 1.19 -22.04
CA GLY A 294 -9.75 1.52 -20.83
C GLY A 294 -10.44 2.56 -19.96
N ILE A 295 -9.67 3.39 -19.28
CA ILE A 295 -10.17 4.45 -18.41
C ILE A 295 -9.80 5.81 -19.02
N ARG A 296 -10.78 6.69 -19.13
CA ARG A 296 -10.64 8.03 -19.70
C ARG A 296 -10.92 9.08 -18.62
N GLU A 297 -10.16 10.15 -18.62
CA GLU A 297 -10.40 11.34 -17.79
C GLU A 297 -11.69 12.06 -18.18
N VAL A 298 -12.41 12.57 -17.20
CA VAL A 298 -13.63 13.37 -17.38
C VAL A 298 -13.51 14.64 -16.54
N PRO A 299 -12.85 15.69 -17.08
CA PRO A 299 -12.67 16.95 -16.36
C PRO A 299 -13.98 17.65 -16.01
N ASP A 300 -15.05 17.42 -16.80
CA ASP A 300 -16.39 17.94 -16.56
C ASP A 300 -17.42 16.79 -16.51
N PRO A 301 -17.70 16.24 -15.31
CA PRO A 301 -18.66 15.15 -15.15
C PRO A 301 -20.11 15.57 -15.44
N SER A 302 -20.42 16.89 -15.48
CA SER A 302 -21.76 17.40 -15.75
C SER A 302 -22.27 16.96 -17.11
N ARG A 303 -21.40 16.89 -18.11
CA ARG A 303 -21.75 16.42 -19.45
C ARG A 303 -22.18 14.97 -19.50
N LEU A 304 -21.52 14.09 -18.73
CA LEU A 304 -21.91 12.67 -18.65
C LEU A 304 -23.27 12.51 -17.98
N LEU A 305 -23.54 13.26 -16.91
CA LEU A 305 -24.81 13.21 -16.19
C LEU A 305 -25.97 13.75 -17.04
N LEU A 306 -25.71 14.71 -17.92
CA LEU A 306 -26.72 15.28 -18.81
C LEU A 306 -26.98 14.39 -20.05
N SER A 307 -25.96 13.71 -20.59
CA SER A 307 -26.12 12.80 -21.73
C SER A 307 -26.98 11.58 -21.42
N HIS A 308 -26.97 11.10 -20.18
CA HIS A 308 -27.84 10.02 -19.73
C HIS A 308 -29.30 10.44 -19.53
N ARG A 309 -29.62 11.75 -19.44
CA ARG A 309 -30.99 12.24 -19.39
C ARG A 309 -31.67 12.37 -20.79
N GLY A 310 -30.88 12.28 -21.86
CA GLY A 310 -31.36 12.39 -23.24
C GLY A 310 -31.99 11.13 -23.85
N THR A 311 -31.91 9.99 -23.16
CA THR A 311 -32.56 8.73 -23.56
C THR A 311 -33.71 8.39 -22.63
N THR A 312 -34.67 9.30 -22.47
CA THR A 312 -36.04 8.87 -22.09
C THR A 312 -36.60 8.09 -23.27
N PRO A 313 -37.03 6.82 -23.13
CA PRO A 313 -37.76 6.16 -24.20
C PRO A 313 -39.02 6.96 -24.44
N ASP A 314 -39.29 7.31 -25.72
CA ASP A 314 -40.52 7.87 -26.17
C ASP A 314 -41.68 6.97 -25.69
N GLY A 315 -42.49 7.46 -24.74
CA GLY A 315 -43.58 6.65 -24.21
C GLY A 315 -44.06 6.98 -22.80
N SER A 316 -43.41 7.87 -22.06
CA SER A 316 -43.93 8.35 -20.78
C SER A 316 -45.00 9.41 -20.98
N ALA A 317 -46.24 8.96 -21.12
CA ALA A 317 -47.40 9.84 -21.14
C ALA A 317 -47.54 10.58 -19.79
N ASP A 318 -47.44 11.91 -19.86
CA ASP A 318 -47.69 12.83 -18.76
C ASP A 318 -49.20 12.75 -18.38
N ARG A 319 -49.52 11.98 -17.32
CA ARG A 319 -50.87 12.02 -16.74
C ARG A 319 -50.99 13.30 -15.93
N LYS A 320 -51.41 14.35 -16.56
CA LYS A 320 -52.03 15.50 -15.88
C LYS A 320 -53.32 15.00 -15.22
N SER A 321 -53.32 14.87 -13.90
CA SER A 321 -54.54 14.78 -13.13
C SER A 321 -55.31 16.10 -13.22
N VAL A 322 -56.43 16.07 -13.89
CA VAL A 322 -57.47 17.12 -13.83
C VAL A 322 -58.38 16.79 -12.67
N VAL A 323 -58.47 17.68 -11.71
CA VAL A 323 -59.64 17.93 -10.90
C VAL A 323 -59.95 19.38 -11.01
#